data_8d4cc13b3251101f87ef198c3fc03bd3
#
_entry.id   8d4cc13b3251101f87ef198c3fc03bd3
#
_cell.length_a   1.000
_cell.length_b   1.000
_cell.length_c   1.000
_cell.angle_alpha   90.00
_cell.angle_beta   90.00
_cell.angle_gamma   90.00
#
_symmetry.space_group_name_H-M   'P 1'
#
loop_
_entity.id
_entity.type
_entity.pdbx_description
1 polymer ?
#
loop_
_entity_poly.entity_id
_entity_poly.type
_entity_poly.pdbx_seq_one_letter_code
_entity_poly.pdbx_strand_id
1 'polypeptide(L)'
;MDRILIEALTVDTVIGVYDWERSIQQTLSLDLALATDIRSAAATDDLRLTLDYAAICQRIQTFADDHQFALVETFAERLAEYLRTEFPINWLRLTVRKPGAVPNAVSVGLEITRGALPEATQEPSA
;
A
#
# COMPACT_ATOMS: atom_id res chain seq x y z
N MET A 1 -1.72 -8.15 -16.53
CA MET A 1 -2.91 -7.74 -15.74
C MET A 1 -2.85 -6.25 -15.47
N ASP A 2 -3.99 -5.61 -15.46
CA ASP A 2 -4.08 -4.19 -15.20
C ASP A 2 -3.75 -3.89 -13.74
N ARG A 3 -3.45 -2.63 -13.44
CA ARG A 3 -3.10 -2.21 -12.08
C ARG A 3 -3.80 -0.91 -11.74
N ILE A 4 -4.42 -0.85 -10.58
CA ILE A 4 -4.89 0.39 -10.00
C ILE A 4 -3.74 1.01 -9.23
N LEU A 5 -3.49 2.29 -9.46
CA LEU A 5 -2.37 3.01 -8.86
C LEU A 5 -2.89 4.02 -7.85
N ILE A 6 -2.31 3.99 -6.66
CA ILE A 6 -2.52 5.01 -5.63
C ILE A 6 -1.16 5.65 -5.39
N GLU A 7 -1.06 6.96 -5.61
CA GLU A 7 0.21 7.68 -5.52
C GLU A 7 0.21 8.65 -4.35
N ALA A 8 1.30 8.66 -3.61
CA ALA A 8 1.56 9.62 -2.53
C ALA A 8 0.41 9.75 -1.53
N LEU A 9 -0.21 8.62 -1.18
CA LEU A 9 -1.19 8.59 -0.09
C LEU A 9 -0.47 8.85 1.22
N THR A 10 -0.84 9.91 1.91
CA THR A 10 -0.24 10.22 3.20
C THR A 10 -1.07 9.65 4.33
N VAL A 11 -0.40 9.06 5.31
CA VAL A 11 -1.02 8.57 6.54
C VAL A 11 -0.19 9.03 7.73
N ASP A 12 -0.85 9.42 8.79
CA ASP A 12 -0.20 9.78 10.05
C ASP A 12 -0.27 8.60 11.00
N THR A 13 0.85 8.23 11.57
CA THR A 13 0.93 7.09 12.48
C THR A 13 2.11 7.24 13.42
N VAL A 14 2.07 6.52 14.53
CA VAL A 14 3.22 6.40 15.44
C VAL A 14 4.13 5.32 14.88
N ILE A 15 5.36 5.70 14.54
CA ILE A 15 6.34 4.77 13.97
C ILE A 15 7.75 5.24 14.31
N GLY A 16 8.62 4.30 14.67
CA GLY A 16 10.01 4.57 14.97
C GLY A 16 10.50 3.81 16.18
N VAL A 17 11.84 3.68 16.28
CA VAL A 17 12.50 2.93 17.36
C VAL A 17 12.89 3.81 18.54
N TYR A 18 13.05 5.12 18.35
CA TYR A 18 13.44 6.02 19.41
C TYR A 18 12.25 6.37 20.32
N ASP A 19 12.51 6.59 21.60
CA ASP A 19 11.46 6.90 22.56
C ASP A 19 10.65 8.13 22.16
N TRP A 20 11.30 9.18 21.65
CA TRP A 20 10.60 10.39 21.23
C TRP A 20 9.69 10.13 20.03
N GLU A 21 10.03 9.18 19.15
CA GLU A 21 9.18 8.79 18.02
C GLU A 21 7.91 8.08 18.46
N ARG A 22 7.96 7.38 19.61
CA ARG A 22 6.82 6.63 20.15
C ARG A 22 5.73 7.54 20.71
N SER A 23 6.03 8.79 20.96
CA SER A 23 5.09 9.76 21.55
C SER A 23 4.51 10.76 20.57
N ILE A 24 4.86 10.67 19.28
CA ILE A 24 4.39 11.57 18.24
C ILE A 24 3.84 10.79 17.04
N GLN A 25 3.00 11.45 16.26
CA GLN A 25 2.62 10.95 14.95
C GLN A 25 3.57 11.49 13.90
N GLN A 26 3.91 10.64 12.94
CA GLN A 26 4.72 11.01 11.77
C GLN A 26 3.94 10.67 10.51
N THR A 27 4.18 11.41 9.45
CA THR A 27 3.52 11.20 8.17
C THR A 27 4.35 10.24 7.32
N LEU A 28 3.71 9.17 6.87
CA LEU A 28 4.26 8.28 5.86
C LEU A 28 3.60 8.58 4.51
N SER A 29 4.36 8.41 3.43
CA SER A 29 3.84 8.51 2.08
C SER A 29 3.84 7.11 1.46
N LEU A 30 2.69 6.70 0.93
CA LEU A 30 2.49 5.36 0.39
C LEU A 30 2.19 5.44 -1.11
N ASP A 31 2.82 4.54 -1.87
CA ASP A 31 2.46 4.29 -3.26
C ASP A 31 2.06 2.82 -3.39
N LEU A 32 0.94 2.56 -4.06
CA LEU A 32 0.45 1.22 -4.26
C LEU A 32 0.15 0.96 -5.74
N ALA A 33 0.47 -0.24 -6.19
CA ALA A 33 0.01 -0.79 -7.44
C ALA A 33 -0.75 -2.08 -7.13
N LEU A 34 -2.03 -2.13 -7.47
CA LEU A 34 -2.93 -3.22 -7.11
C LEU A 34 -3.39 -3.92 -8.38
N ALA A 35 -3.00 -5.18 -8.55
CA ALA A 35 -3.35 -5.94 -9.75
C ALA A 35 -4.82 -6.30 -9.76
N THR A 36 -5.49 -6.01 -10.84
CA THR A 36 -6.88 -6.37 -11.06
C THR A 36 -7.18 -6.38 -12.55
N ASP A 37 -8.14 -7.20 -12.97
CA ASP A 37 -8.63 -7.18 -14.34
C ASP A 37 -9.83 -6.22 -14.40
N ILE A 38 -9.67 -5.09 -15.06
CA ILE A 38 -10.69 -4.05 -15.10
C ILE A 38 -11.71 -4.23 -16.23
N ARG A 39 -11.55 -5.23 -17.08
CA ARG A 39 -12.33 -5.34 -18.33
C ARG A 39 -13.83 -5.45 -18.09
N SER A 40 -14.26 -6.26 -17.12
CA SER A 40 -15.68 -6.41 -16.79
C SER A 40 -16.28 -5.12 -16.23
N ALA A 41 -15.54 -4.46 -15.34
CA ALA A 41 -15.98 -3.19 -14.76
C ALA A 41 -16.08 -2.11 -15.85
N ALA A 42 -15.11 -2.04 -16.74
CA ALA A 42 -15.09 -1.08 -17.84
C ALA A 42 -16.22 -1.31 -18.85
N ALA A 43 -16.56 -2.58 -19.10
CA ALA A 43 -17.63 -2.93 -20.04
C ALA A 43 -19.02 -2.53 -19.53
N THR A 44 -19.23 -2.52 -18.22
CA THR A 44 -20.55 -2.30 -17.60
C THR A 44 -20.61 -1.05 -16.72
N ASP A 45 -19.48 -0.36 -16.57
CA ASP A 45 -19.35 0.81 -15.67
C ASP A 45 -19.82 0.50 -14.25
N ASP A 46 -19.42 -0.66 -13.72
CA ASP A 46 -19.89 -1.20 -12.43
C ASP A 46 -18.73 -1.32 -11.45
N LEU A 47 -18.77 -0.52 -10.38
CA LEU A 47 -17.76 -0.51 -9.32
C LEU A 47 -17.64 -1.88 -8.62
N ARG A 48 -18.70 -2.65 -8.56
CA ARG A 48 -18.69 -3.97 -7.90
C ARG A 48 -17.76 -4.98 -8.59
N LEU A 49 -17.36 -4.70 -9.84
CA LEU A 49 -16.51 -5.58 -10.63
C LEU A 49 -15.04 -5.16 -10.63
N THR A 50 -14.66 -4.18 -9.82
CA THR A 50 -13.28 -3.72 -9.68
C THR A 50 -12.96 -3.44 -8.21
N LEU A 51 -11.78 -2.87 -7.95
CA LEU A 51 -11.37 -2.48 -6.62
C LEU A 51 -11.89 -1.07 -6.31
N ASP A 52 -12.54 -0.92 -5.17
CA ASP A 52 -12.95 0.40 -4.66
C ASP A 52 -11.76 1.07 -3.97
N TYR A 53 -11.00 1.87 -4.73
CA TYR A 53 -9.78 2.50 -4.19
C TYR A 53 -10.07 3.51 -3.08
N ALA A 54 -11.26 4.13 -3.06
CA ALA A 54 -11.63 5.02 -1.95
C ALA A 54 -11.78 4.23 -0.64
N ALA A 55 -12.43 3.06 -0.69
CA ALA A 55 -12.54 2.17 0.45
C ALA A 55 -11.17 1.66 0.90
N ILE A 56 -10.30 1.32 -0.05
CA ILE A 56 -8.94 0.87 0.25
C ILE A 56 -8.17 1.96 0.98
N CYS A 57 -8.21 3.20 0.52
CA CYS A 57 -7.53 4.32 1.17
C CYS A 57 -8.04 4.56 2.59
N GLN A 58 -9.36 4.48 2.80
CA GLN A 58 -9.94 4.60 4.14
C GLN A 58 -9.47 3.49 5.07
N ARG A 59 -9.42 2.26 4.59
CA ARG A 59 -8.94 1.12 5.38
C ARG A 59 -7.47 1.22 5.71
N ILE A 60 -6.66 1.79 4.82
CA ILE A 60 -5.24 2.05 5.09
C ILE A 60 -5.10 3.03 6.25
N GLN A 61 -5.88 4.11 6.27
CA GLN A 61 -5.85 5.07 7.37
C GLN A 61 -6.31 4.43 8.68
N THR A 62 -7.38 3.65 8.65
CA THR A 62 -7.85 2.91 9.83
C THR A 62 -6.79 1.95 10.34
N PHE A 63 -6.13 1.23 9.45
CA PHE A 63 -5.02 0.35 9.81
C PHE A 63 -3.89 1.12 10.50
N ALA A 64 -3.51 2.27 9.94
CA ALA A 64 -2.46 3.11 10.52
C ALA A 64 -2.87 3.65 11.90
N ASP A 65 -4.15 4.00 12.09
CA ASP A 65 -4.67 4.48 13.36
C ASP A 65 -4.67 3.39 14.45
N ASP A 66 -4.93 2.15 14.06
CA ASP A 66 -5.10 1.03 14.98
C ASP A 66 -3.80 0.34 15.36
N HIS A 67 -2.69 0.67 14.72
CA HIS A 67 -1.42 -0.01 14.93
C HIS A 67 -0.28 0.97 15.16
N GLN A 68 0.67 0.55 16.00
CA GLN A 68 1.89 1.30 16.27
C GLN A 68 3.08 0.34 16.10
N PHE A 69 3.91 0.62 15.09
CA PHE A 69 5.07 -0.22 14.80
C PHE A 69 6.37 0.56 15.00
N ALA A 70 7.43 -0.16 15.36
CA ALA A 70 8.76 0.44 15.43
C ALA A 70 9.37 0.62 14.03
N LEU A 71 9.11 -0.31 13.12
CA LEU A 71 9.79 -0.38 11.83
C LEU A 71 8.82 -0.16 10.66
N VAL A 72 9.27 0.58 9.65
CA VAL A 72 8.52 0.68 8.38
C VAL A 72 8.38 -0.68 7.69
N GLU A 73 9.33 -1.58 7.88
CA GLU A 73 9.28 -2.95 7.38
C GLU A 73 8.08 -3.71 7.95
N THR A 74 7.84 -3.59 9.25
CA THR A 74 6.69 -4.21 9.91
C THR A 74 5.39 -3.60 9.40
N PHE A 75 5.34 -2.29 9.31
CA PHE A 75 4.18 -1.57 8.77
C PHE A 75 3.85 -2.06 7.36
N ALA A 76 4.84 -2.12 6.48
CA ALA A 76 4.65 -2.52 5.09
C ALA A 76 4.14 -3.96 4.97
N GLU A 77 4.79 -4.90 5.67
CA GLU A 77 4.40 -6.32 5.59
C GLU A 77 3.00 -6.55 6.13
N ARG A 78 2.68 -5.96 7.27
CA ARG A 78 1.36 -6.11 7.89
C ARG A 78 0.26 -5.43 7.09
N LEU A 79 0.53 -4.26 6.52
CA LEU A 79 -0.43 -3.57 5.66
C LEU A 79 -0.70 -4.38 4.40
N ALA A 80 0.33 -4.92 3.75
CA ALA A 80 0.17 -5.74 2.55
C ALA A 80 -0.70 -6.97 2.84
N GLU A 81 -0.45 -7.66 3.95
CA GLU A 81 -1.24 -8.81 4.38
C GLU A 81 -2.69 -8.42 4.64
N TYR A 82 -2.91 -7.32 5.35
CA TYR A 82 -4.25 -6.81 5.67
C TYR A 82 -5.04 -6.51 4.39
N LEU A 83 -4.45 -5.80 3.44
CA LEU A 83 -5.12 -5.44 2.20
C LEU A 83 -5.46 -6.68 1.36
N ARG A 84 -4.58 -7.66 1.30
CA ARG A 84 -4.84 -8.89 0.56
C ARG A 84 -5.87 -9.79 1.22
N THR A 85 -6.08 -9.66 2.52
CA THR A 85 -7.12 -10.36 3.26
C THR A 85 -8.49 -9.69 3.09
N GLU A 86 -8.52 -8.36 3.15
CA GLU A 86 -9.77 -7.58 3.15
C GLU A 86 -10.33 -7.32 1.74
N PHE A 87 -9.49 -7.34 0.73
CA PHE A 87 -9.87 -7.05 -0.65
C PHE A 87 -9.39 -8.16 -1.58
N PRO A 88 -10.04 -8.35 -2.74
CA PRO A 88 -9.62 -9.38 -3.70
C PRO A 88 -8.38 -8.93 -4.49
N ILE A 89 -7.28 -8.76 -3.81
CA ILE A 89 -6.00 -8.35 -4.36
C ILE A 89 -5.06 -9.55 -4.39
N ASN A 90 -4.79 -10.08 -5.60
CA ASN A 90 -3.91 -11.22 -5.75
C ASN A 90 -2.44 -10.84 -5.74
N TRP A 91 -2.13 -9.61 -6.13
CA TRP A 91 -0.77 -9.09 -6.16
C TRP A 91 -0.80 -7.58 -5.91
N LEU A 92 0.18 -7.12 -5.14
CA LEU A 92 0.39 -5.69 -4.94
C LEU A 92 1.87 -5.36 -4.86
N ARG A 93 2.18 -4.13 -5.23
CA ARG A 93 3.43 -3.47 -4.90
C ARG A 93 3.12 -2.32 -3.96
N LEU A 94 3.82 -2.27 -2.85
CA LEU A 94 3.66 -1.23 -1.84
C LEU A 94 5.01 -0.57 -1.59
N THR A 95 5.05 0.75 -1.71
CA THR A 95 6.20 1.56 -1.35
C THR A 95 5.82 2.42 -0.16
N VAL A 96 6.59 2.34 0.91
CA VAL A 96 6.41 3.15 2.12
C VAL A 96 7.59 4.08 2.24
N ARG A 97 7.35 5.38 2.31
CA ARG A 97 8.40 6.40 2.49
C ARG A 97 8.18 7.16 3.77
N LYS A 98 9.27 7.39 4.50
CA LYS A 98 9.31 8.18 5.73
C LYS A 98 10.11 9.45 5.44
N PRO A 99 9.44 10.56 5.11
CA PRO A 99 10.13 11.83 4.83
C PRO A 99 10.87 12.36 6.05
N GLY A 100 12.04 12.94 5.82
CA GLY A 100 12.79 13.59 6.89
C GLY A 100 13.46 12.66 7.90
N ALA A 101 13.48 11.36 7.64
CA ALA A 101 14.09 10.39 8.57
C ALA A 101 15.62 10.54 8.65
N VAL A 102 16.25 10.98 7.57
CA VAL A 102 17.69 11.21 7.48
C VAL A 102 17.90 12.60 6.89
N PRO A 103 18.77 13.44 7.50
CA PRO A 103 18.90 14.86 7.11
C PRO A 103 19.22 15.13 5.65
N ASN A 104 19.98 14.25 5.00
CA ASN A 104 20.44 14.47 3.63
C ASN A 104 19.66 13.66 2.59
N ALA A 105 18.58 12.99 3.01
CA ALA A 105 17.70 12.26 2.11
C ALA A 105 16.32 12.92 2.09
N VAL A 106 15.69 12.97 0.92
CA VAL A 106 14.30 13.43 0.80
C VAL A 106 13.38 12.53 1.62
N SER A 107 13.60 11.24 1.51
CA SER A 107 12.91 10.24 2.31
C SER A 107 13.76 8.98 2.40
N VAL A 108 13.44 8.14 3.35
CA VAL A 108 13.91 6.77 3.45
C VAL A 108 12.69 5.88 3.33
N GLY A 109 12.80 4.77 2.62
CA GLY A 109 11.64 3.94 2.41
C GLY A 109 11.95 2.51 2.06
N LEU A 110 10.89 1.77 1.82
CA LEU A 110 10.90 0.36 1.51
C LEU A 110 9.89 0.08 0.41
N GLU A 111 10.26 -0.73 -0.56
CA GLU A 111 9.34 -1.23 -1.57
C GLU A 111 9.26 -2.74 -1.46
N ILE A 112 8.04 -3.27 -1.39
CA ILE A 112 7.78 -4.70 -1.37
C ILE A 112 6.75 -5.09 -2.42
N THR A 113 6.84 -6.32 -2.90
CA THR A 113 5.79 -6.95 -3.71
C THR A 113 5.32 -8.21 -3.02
N ARG A 114 4.00 -8.42 -2.97
CA ARG A 114 3.41 -9.58 -2.32
C ARG A 114 2.32 -10.16 -3.19
N GLY A 115 2.16 -11.48 -3.13
CA GLY A 115 1.22 -12.20 -3.95
C GLY A 115 1.81 -12.67 -5.25
N ALA A 116 0.96 -13.17 -6.13
CA ALA A 116 1.36 -13.67 -7.43
C ALA A 116 0.45 -13.13 -8.51
N LEU A 117 1.04 -12.69 -9.62
CA LEU A 117 0.27 -12.37 -10.81
C LEU A 117 -0.22 -13.67 -11.44
N PRO A 118 -1.47 -13.71 -11.94
CA PRO A 118 -1.95 -14.86 -12.69
C PRO A 118 -1.05 -15.13 -13.89
N GLU A 119 -0.74 -16.41 -14.12
CA GLU A 119 0.16 -16.83 -15.18
C GLU A 119 -0.33 -16.37 -16.57
N ALA A 120 -1.64 -16.42 -16.78
CA ALA A 120 -2.27 -15.99 -18.03
C ALA A 120 -2.09 -14.49 -18.34
N THR A 121 -1.67 -13.69 -17.36
CA THR A 121 -1.43 -12.26 -17.54
C THR A 121 0.05 -11.93 -17.67
N GLN A 122 0.92 -12.93 -17.63
CA GLN A 122 2.33 -12.72 -17.88
C GLN A 122 2.50 -12.36 -19.35
N GLU A 123 3.11 -11.22 -19.59
CA GLU A 123 3.42 -10.82 -20.95
C GLU A 123 4.51 -11.71 -21.51
N PRO A 124 4.41 -12.10 -22.80
CA PRO A 124 5.50 -12.77 -23.46
C PRO A 124 6.75 -11.89 -23.38
N SER A 125 7.86 -12.49 -23.05
CA SER A 125 9.15 -11.79 -23.10
C SER A 125 9.35 -11.21 -24.50
N ALA A 126 9.45 -9.92 -24.58
CA ALA A 126 9.75 -9.27 -25.84
C ALA A 126 11.20 -9.57 -26.23
#